data_ac8c7a8df31b9b0f19d5552fc251b17f
#
_entry.id   ac8c7a8df31b9b0f19d5552fc251b17f
#
_cell.length_a   1.000
_cell.length_b   1.000
_cell.length_c   1.000
_cell.angle_alpha   90.00
_cell.angle_beta   90.00
_cell.angle_gamma   90.00
#
_symmetry.space_group_name_H-M   'P 1'
#
loop_
_entity.id
_entity.type
_entity.pdbx_description
1 polymer ?
#
loop_
_entity_poly.entity_id
_entity_poly.type
_entity_poly.pdbx_seq_one_letter_code
_entity_poly.pdbx_strand_id
1 'polypeptide(L)'
;YDREVFTSFADDLGVIHLTADTDKALNFSFGMNRPEHYKVTADGNDLLMQGQLPDGVDTLEMKGLRYASRVRVILPKGGTVTPGDSTVSVQNASEAILLVSMATDYFDKDLDGKITSLLANAGKKDYASLKKAHVAAYRSLFDRVELDLGHSSREDLPMDERLAAFNEDQDDPSLGALYFQFGRYLLISSTRVGLLPPNLQGLWCNTVNTPWNGDYHLNINLQMNHWPAEVANLSELHLPLVEWTKQQVASGERTAKAYYNARGWVTHILGNVWEFTAPGEHPSWGATNT
;
A
#
# COMPACT_ATOMS: atom_id res chain seq x y z
N TYR A 1 14.89 -18.89 14.42
CA TYR A 1 15.20 -17.92 13.36
C TYR A 1 14.40 -16.65 13.57
N ASP A 2 14.97 -15.52 13.17
CA ASP A 2 14.28 -14.25 13.16
C ASP A 2 13.77 -13.88 11.77
N ARG A 3 12.68 -13.14 11.72
CA ARG A 3 12.10 -12.59 10.49
C ARG A 3 11.71 -11.14 10.69
N GLU A 4 12.31 -10.27 9.90
CA GLU A 4 11.91 -8.87 9.81
C GLU A 4 11.26 -8.58 8.44
N VAL A 5 10.19 -7.80 8.43
CA VAL A 5 9.46 -7.43 7.21
C VAL A 5 9.13 -5.95 7.23
N PHE A 6 9.42 -5.24 6.15
CA PHE A 6 9.01 -3.85 5.97
C PHE A 6 8.82 -3.50 4.49
N THR A 7 8.07 -2.44 4.22
CA THR A 7 7.94 -1.82 2.91
C THR A 7 8.65 -0.47 2.92
N SER A 8 9.58 -0.26 1.97
CA SER A 8 10.45 0.90 1.91
C SER A 8 10.01 1.89 0.83
N PHE A 9 9.64 3.11 1.23
CA PHE A 9 9.46 4.21 0.27
C PHE A 9 10.79 4.66 -0.36
N ALA A 10 11.89 4.52 0.37
CA ALA A 10 13.21 4.92 -0.13
C ALA A 10 13.68 4.06 -1.31
N ASP A 11 13.28 2.80 -1.35
CA ASP A 11 13.65 1.83 -2.38
C ASP A 11 12.46 1.37 -3.24
N ASP A 12 11.25 1.77 -2.89
CA ASP A 12 9.99 1.44 -3.58
C ASP A 12 9.75 -0.08 -3.69
N LEU A 13 10.02 -0.81 -2.61
CA LEU A 13 9.86 -2.27 -2.55
C LEU A 13 9.63 -2.79 -1.12
N GLY A 14 9.18 -4.04 -1.04
CA GLY A 14 9.13 -4.79 0.20
C GLY A 14 10.43 -5.55 0.46
N VAL A 15 10.79 -5.68 1.72
CA VAL A 15 11.97 -6.43 2.19
C VAL A 15 11.51 -7.44 3.22
N ILE A 16 11.91 -8.71 3.04
CA ILE A 16 11.76 -9.78 4.01
C ILE A 16 13.18 -10.27 4.32
N HIS A 17 13.59 -10.17 5.58
CA HIS A 17 14.89 -10.59 6.04
C HIS A 17 14.74 -11.77 7.00
N LEU A 18 15.47 -12.83 6.73
CA LEU A 18 15.49 -14.06 7.53
C LEU A 18 16.91 -14.30 8.01
N THR A 19 17.08 -14.56 9.30
CA THR A 19 18.36 -14.99 9.90
C THR A 19 18.17 -16.23 10.74
N ALA A 20 19.11 -17.15 10.66
CA ALA A 20 19.12 -18.34 11.50
C ALA A 20 20.06 -18.17 12.68
N ASP A 21 19.68 -18.72 13.84
CA ASP A 21 20.52 -18.78 15.05
C ASP A 21 21.66 -19.79 14.89
N THR A 22 21.48 -20.74 13.97
CA THR A 22 22.46 -21.79 13.66
C THR A 22 22.90 -21.67 12.20
N ASP A 23 24.18 -21.81 11.94
CA ASP A 23 24.74 -21.74 10.59
C ASP A 23 24.06 -22.75 9.63
N LYS A 24 23.75 -22.30 8.42
CA LYS A 24 23.13 -23.09 7.35
C LYS A 24 21.77 -23.72 7.70
N ALA A 25 21.05 -23.18 8.68
CA ALA A 25 19.79 -23.75 9.15
C ALA A 25 18.55 -23.31 8.36
N LEU A 26 18.66 -22.26 7.51
CA LEU A 26 17.54 -21.83 6.68
C LEU A 26 17.35 -22.77 5.50
N ASN A 27 16.23 -23.48 5.50
CA ASN A 27 15.76 -24.33 4.41
C ASN A 27 14.27 -24.05 4.21
N PHE A 28 13.91 -23.44 3.09
CA PHE A 28 12.54 -23.08 2.80
C PHE A 28 12.28 -22.96 1.30
N SER A 29 11.01 -22.95 0.93
CA SER A 29 10.58 -22.58 -0.41
C SER A 29 9.59 -21.43 -0.31
N PHE A 30 9.59 -20.57 -1.31
CA PHE A 30 8.60 -19.49 -1.41
C PHE A 30 7.91 -19.52 -2.76
N GLY A 31 6.66 -19.08 -2.74
CA GLY A 31 5.78 -18.96 -3.88
C GLY A 31 4.96 -17.66 -3.78
N MET A 32 4.28 -17.33 -4.85
CA MET A 32 3.25 -16.29 -4.87
C MET A 32 1.94 -16.89 -5.33
N ASN A 33 0.84 -16.43 -4.76
CA ASN A 33 -0.50 -16.81 -5.19
C ASN A 33 -1.44 -15.61 -5.21
N ARG A 34 -2.51 -15.77 -5.95
CA ARG A 34 -3.64 -14.85 -6.03
C ARG A 34 -4.90 -15.68 -6.31
N PRO A 35 -6.12 -15.21 -5.96
CA PRO A 35 -7.34 -15.97 -6.25
C PRO A 35 -7.55 -16.25 -7.74
N GLU A 36 -7.18 -15.33 -8.63
CA GLU A 36 -7.50 -15.41 -10.05
C GLU A 36 -6.58 -14.54 -10.94
N HIS A 37 -6.64 -14.79 -12.25
CA HIS A 37 -6.04 -13.96 -13.32
C HIS A 37 -4.54 -13.72 -13.19
N TYR A 38 -3.77 -14.77 -12.87
CA TYR A 38 -2.33 -14.66 -12.72
C TYR A 38 -1.59 -15.88 -13.27
N LYS A 39 -0.32 -15.67 -13.54
CA LYS A 39 0.66 -16.73 -13.82
C LYS A 39 1.91 -16.46 -12.99
N VAL A 40 2.48 -17.51 -12.41
CA VAL A 40 3.76 -17.47 -11.69
C VAL A 40 4.77 -18.32 -12.41
N THR A 41 5.99 -17.79 -12.59
CA THR A 41 7.13 -18.50 -13.18
C THR A 41 8.40 -18.17 -12.40
N ALA A 42 9.25 -19.17 -12.20
CA ALA A 42 10.59 -18.95 -11.67
C ALA A 42 11.57 -18.58 -12.79
N ASP A 43 12.50 -17.66 -12.49
CA ASP A 43 13.52 -17.15 -13.38
C ASP A 43 14.84 -16.97 -12.59
N GLY A 44 15.65 -18.00 -12.55
CA GLY A 44 16.85 -18.03 -11.71
C GLY A 44 16.53 -17.86 -10.23
N ASN A 45 17.07 -16.82 -9.61
CA ASN A 45 16.81 -16.47 -8.20
C ASN A 45 15.54 -15.65 -8.00
N ASP A 46 14.81 -15.37 -9.07
CA ASP A 46 13.59 -14.57 -9.05
C ASP A 46 12.35 -15.43 -9.20
N LEU A 47 11.26 -14.99 -8.61
CA LEU A 47 9.91 -15.50 -8.86
C LEU A 47 9.07 -14.34 -9.42
N LEU A 48 8.49 -14.54 -10.60
CA LEU A 48 7.69 -13.54 -11.30
C LEU A 48 6.22 -13.94 -11.32
N MET A 49 5.35 -13.07 -10.83
CA MET A 49 3.90 -13.14 -11.03
C MET A 49 3.49 -12.03 -11.99
N GLN A 50 2.67 -12.38 -12.98
CA GLN A 50 2.06 -11.43 -13.92
C GLN A 50 0.60 -11.75 -14.11
N GLY A 51 -0.20 -10.73 -14.36
CA GLY A 51 -1.62 -10.90 -14.65
C GLY A 51 -2.24 -9.65 -15.27
N GLN A 52 -3.47 -9.81 -15.70
CA GLN A 52 -4.32 -8.74 -16.21
C GLN A 52 -5.73 -8.92 -15.67
N LEU A 53 -6.36 -7.84 -15.27
CA LEU A 53 -7.73 -7.83 -14.77
C LEU A 53 -8.73 -7.72 -15.93
N PRO A 54 -9.97 -8.17 -15.76
CA PRO A 54 -11.05 -7.81 -16.66
C PRO A 54 -11.29 -6.29 -16.58
N ASP A 55 -11.88 -5.72 -17.62
CA ASP A 55 -12.20 -4.28 -17.68
C ASP A 55 -13.49 -3.90 -16.93
N GLY A 56 -14.19 -4.88 -16.37
CA GLY A 56 -15.45 -4.69 -15.63
C GLY A 56 -16.69 -4.63 -16.55
N VAL A 57 -16.50 -4.57 -17.86
CA VAL A 57 -17.60 -4.57 -18.85
C VAL A 57 -17.82 -5.97 -19.42
N ASP A 58 -16.76 -6.64 -19.81
CA ASP A 58 -16.76 -8.03 -20.25
C ASP A 58 -15.74 -8.84 -19.44
N THR A 59 -16.24 -9.68 -18.54
CA THR A 59 -15.41 -10.53 -17.69
C THR A 59 -14.65 -11.62 -18.45
N LEU A 60 -14.98 -11.86 -19.72
CA LEU A 60 -14.30 -12.83 -20.59
C LEU A 60 -13.09 -12.18 -21.29
N GLU A 61 -13.07 -10.86 -21.42
CA GLU A 61 -11.97 -10.14 -22.04
C GLU A 61 -11.07 -9.48 -20.98
N MET A 62 -9.81 -9.92 -20.89
CA MET A 62 -8.80 -9.37 -19.99
C MET A 62 -8.22 -8.09 -20.59
N LYS A 63 -8.98 -6.99 -20.54
CA LYS A 63 -8.60 -5.68 -21.09
C LYS A 63 -8.33 -4.62 -20.01
N GLY A 64 -8.50 -4.99 -18.74
CA GLY A 64 -8.25 -4.10 -17.61
C GLY A 64 -6.77 -3.97 -17.27
N LEU A 65 -6.50 -3.51 -16.07
CA LEU A 65 -5.18 -3.20 -15.55
C LEU A 65 -4.26 -4.43 -15.58
N ARG A 66 -3.07 -4.28 -16.16
CA ARG A 66 -2.00 -5.26 -16.05
C ARG A 66 -1.20 -5.00 -14.78
N TYR A 67 -0.72 -6.06 -14.18
CA TYR A 67 0.12 -5.99 -13.00
C TYR A 67 1.23 -7.03 -13.04
N ALA A 68 2.31 -6.73 -12.34
CA ALA A 68 3.42 -7.65 -12.13
C ALA A 68 3.99 -7.51 -10.73
N SER A 69 4.48 -8.62 -10.18
CA SER A 69 5.26 -8.67 -8.95
C SER A 69 6.45 -9.59 -9.16
N ARG A 70 7.64 -9.18 -8.71
CA ARG A 70 8.84 -9.99 -8.76
C ARG A 70 9.47 -10.05 -7.38
N VAL A 71 9.80 -11.27 -6.94
CA VAL A 71 10.51 -11.52 -5.70
C VAL A 71 11.90 -12.05 -6.04
N ARG A 72 12.93 -11.38 -5.57
CA ARG A 72 14.33 -11.80 -5.69
C ARG A 72 14.86 -12.24 -4.35
N VAL A 73 15.50 -13.42 -4.32
CA VAL A 73 16.23 -13.88 -3.12
C VAL A 73 17.72 -13.61 -3.26
N ILE A 74 18.30 -13.10 -2.19
CA ILE A 74 19.75 -12.85 -2.02
C ILE A 74 20.20 -13.60 -0.79
N LEU A 75 21.30 -14.32 -0.89
CA LEU A 75 21.89 -15.11 0.19
C LEU A 75 23.28 -14.55 0.57
N PRO A 76 23.36 -13.58 1.47
CA PRO A 76 24.65 -12.91 1.81
C PRO A 76 25.66 -13.84 2.49
N LYS A 77 25.17 -14.89 3.19
CA LYS A 77 25.99 -15.80 3.99
C LYS A 77 25.83 -17.26 3.51
N GLY A 78 26.03 -17.46 2.19
CA GLY A 78 26.01 -18.79 1.60
C GLY A 78 24.61 -19.42 1.49
N GLY A 79 24.57 -20.63 1.01
CA GLY A 79 23.37 -21.37 0.66
C GLY A 79 23.21 -21.53 -0.85
N THR A 80 22.18 -22.24 -1.26
CA THR A 80 21.85 -22.48 -2.67
C THR A 80 20.41 -22.09 -2.97
N VAL A 81 20.19 -21.55 -4.17
CA VAL A 81 18.87 -21.24 -4.70
C VAL A 81 18.58 -22.21 -5.84
N THR A 82 17.42 -22.84 -5.81
CA THR A 82 16.97 -23.75 -6.85
C THR A 82 15.60 -23.30 -7.37
N PRO A 83 15.51 -22.86 -8.64
CA PRO A 83 14.22 -22.55 -9.25
C PRO A 83 13.44 -23.84 -9.53
N GLY A 84 12.13 -23.82 -9.22
CA GLY A 84 11.15 -24.79 -9.71
C GLY A 84 10.35 -24.18 -10.87
N ASP A 85 9.15 -24.66 -11.13
CA ASP A 85 8.28 -24.10 -12.16
C ASP A 85 7.62 -22.77 -11.69
N SER A 86 7.07 -22.78 -10.47
CA SER A 86 6.33 -21.65 -9.86
C SER A 86 6.73 -21.38 -8.40
N THR A 87 7.87 -21.92 -7.99
CA THR A 87 8.46 -21.75 -6.65
C THR A 87 9.96 -21.59 -6.74
N VAL A 88 10.54 -20.99 -5.72
CA VAL A 88 12.00 -20.96 -5.56
C VAL A 88 12.33 -21.54 -4.20
N SER A 89 13.30 -22.45 -4.16
CA SER A 89 13.76 -23.12 -2.94
C SER A 89 15.13 -22.58 -2.53
N VAL A 90 15.31 -22.41 -1.22
CA VAL A 90 16.56 -22.01 -0.58
C VAL A 90 16.99 -23.14 0.35
N GLN A 91 18.26 -23.50 0.29
CA GLN A 91 18.84 -24.55 1.14
C GLN A 91 20.18 -24.11 1.72
N ASN A 92 20.42 -24.54 2.96
CA ASN A 92 21.69 -24.35 3.67
C ASN A 92 22.13 -22.89 3.75
N ALA A 93 21.19 -21.95 3.91
CA ALA A 93 21.48 -20.53 4.12
C ALA A 93 21.52 -20.18 5.63
N SER A 94 22.35 -19.24 6.00
CA SER A 94 22.36 -18.66 7.36
C SER A 94 21.62 -17.32 7.40
N GLU A 95 21.48 -16.68 6.23
CA GLU A 95 20.76 -15.42 6.03
C GLU A 95 20.15 -15.40 4.64
N ALA A 96 18.93 -14.87 4.55
CA ALA A 96 18.26 -14.65 3.28
C ALA A 96 17.52 -13.30 3.28
N ILE A 97 17.64 -12.56 2.18
CA ILE A 97 16.91 -11.32 1.94
C ILE A 97 16.03 -11.54 0.71
N LEU A 98 14.72 -11.39 0.88
CA LEU A 98 13.78 -11.39 -0.24
C LEU A 98 13.37 -9.95 -0.51
N LEU A 99 13.65 -9.49 -1.73
CA LEU A 99 13.23 -8.18 -2.22
C LEU A 99 11.98 -8.36 -3.08
N VAL A 100 10.92 -7.64 -2.77
CA VAL A 100 9.62 -7.74 -3.42
C VAL A 100 9.30 -6.44 -4.13
N SER A 101 9.30 -6.42 -5.45
CA SER A 101 8.84 -5.28 -6.25
C SER A 101 7.49 -5.58 -6.90
N MET A 102 6.66 -4.54 -7.02
CA MET A 102 5.33 -4.63 -7.61
C MET A 102 5.04 -3.38 -8.45
N ALA A 103 4.32 -3.56 -9.56
CA ALA A 103 3.84 -2.45 -10.37
C ALA A 103 2.53 -2.81 -11.09
N THR A 104 1.82 -1.76 -11.49
CA THR A 104 0.68 -1.84 -12.41
C THR A 104 0.93 -0.93 -13.61
N ASP A 105 0.24 -1.15 -14.72
CA ASP A 105 0.35 -0.29 -15.90
C ASP A 105 -0.49 0.99 -15.83
N TYR A 106 -0.94 1.36 -14.63
CA TYR A 106 -1.62 2.62 -14.40
C TYR A 106 -0.68 3.81 -14.67
N PHE A 107 0.48 3.85 -14.00
CA PHE A 107 1.48 4.89 -14.18
C PHE A 107 2.56 4.53 -15.20
N ASP A 108 2.98 3.27 -15.25
CA ASP A 108 4.14 2.82 -16.02
C ASP A 108 3.76 1.70 -16.97
N LYS A 109 3.95 1.91 -18.26
CA LYS A 109 3.59 0.91 -19.29
C LYS A 109 4.62 -0.21 -19.43
N ASP A 110 5.86 0.02 -19.00
CA ASP A 110 6.94 -0.97 -18.95
C ASP A 110 7.04 -1.60 -17.56
N LEU A 111 6.14 -2.53 -17.26
CA LEU A 111 6.09 -3.20 -15.96
C LEU A 111 7.38 -3.99 -15.67
N ASP A 112 7.88 -4.76 -16.63
CA ASP A 112 9.05 -5.61 -16.43
C ASP A 112 10.32 -4.78 -16.22
N GLY A 113 10.52 -3.73 -16.99
CA GLY A 113 11.60 -2.78 -16.80
C GLY A 113 11.54 -2.11 -15.42
N LYS A 114 10.36 -1.67 -15.01
CA LYS A 114 10.14 -1.01 -13.71
C LYS A 114 10.51 -1.95 -12.55
N ILE A 115 9.86 -3.11 -12.44
CA ILE A 115 10.08 -4.03 -11.30
C ILE A 115 11.51 -4.59 -11.28
N THR A 116 12.11 -4.83 -12.46
CA THR A 116 13.48 -5.35 -12.57
C THR A 116 14.50 -4.29 -12.14
N SER A 117 14.31 -3.03 -12.54
CA SER A 117 15.21 -1.93 -12.17
C SER A 117 15.21 -1.64 -10.67
N LEU A 118 14.04 -1.70 -10.02
CA LEU A 118 13.92 -1.56 -8.57
C LEU A 118 14.72 -2.63 -7.83
N LEU A 119 14.55 -3.91 -8.22
CA LEU A 119 15.30 -5.01 -7.64
C LEU A 119 16.81 -4.93 -7.91
N ALA A 120 17.20 -4.52 -9.12
CA ALA A 120 18.61 -4.36 -9.47
C ALA A 120 19.30 -3.26 -8.66
N ASN A 121 18.60 -2.17 -8.35
CA ASN A 121 19.11 -1.08 -7.54
C ASN A 121 19.19 -1.46 -6.05
N ALA A 122 18.13 -2.04 -5.51
CA ALA A 122 18.09 -2.49 -4.12
C ALA A 122 19.05 -3.65 -3.85
N GLY A 123 19.22 -4.57 -4.80
CA GLY A 123 20.12 -5.72 -4.69
C GLY A 123 21.61 -5.37 -4.61
N LYS A 124 21.99 -4.10 -4.84
CA LYS A 124 23.36 -3.59 -4.61
C LYS A 124 23.61 -3.18 -3.16
N LYS A 125 22.57 -3.13 -2.34
CA LYS A 125 22.61 -2.71 -0.94
C LYS A 125 22.58 -3.92 -0.02
N ASP A 126 23.27 -3.83 1.10
CA ASP A 126 23.08 -4.78 2.20
C ASP A 126 21.80 -4.48 2.99
N TYR A 127 21.39 -5.43 3.81
CA TYR A 127 20.18 -5.31 4.63
C TYR A 127 20.21 -4.07 5.54
N ALA A 128 21.35 -3.80 6.19
CA ALA A 128 21.48 -2.68 7.11
C ALA A 128 21.25 -1.34 6.41
N SER A 129 21.75 -1.19 5.17
CA SER A 129 21.55 0.00 4.34
C SER A 129 20.09 0.16 3.92
N LEU A 130 19.39 -0.93 3.53
CA LEU A 130 17.97 -0.91 3.19
C LEU A 130 17.13 -0.50 4.40
N LYS A 131 17.35 -1.13 5.56
CA LYS A 131 16.65 -0.80 6.81
C LYS A 131 16.89 0.64 7.25
N LYS A 132 18.15 1.11 7.18
CA LYS A 132 18.50 2.49 7.53
C LYS A 132 17.79 3.51 6.63
N ALA A 133 17.75 3.28 5.32
CA ALA A 133 17.06 4.16 4.39
C ALA A 133 15.54 4.19 4.64
N HIS A 134 14.92 3.03 4.87
CA HIS A 134 13.52 2.91 5.23
C HIS A 134 13.19 3.71 6.50
N VAL A 135 13.92 3.47 7.58
CA VAL A 135 13.72 4.15 8.88
C VAL A 135 13.90 5.65 8.74
N ALA A 136 14.94 6.11 8.02
CA ALA A 136 15.19 7.53 7.81
C ALA A 136 14.04 8.20 7.03
N ALA A 137 13.56 7.57 5.97
CA ALA A 137 12.43 8.08 5.19
C ALA A 137 11.15 8.18 6.03
N TYR A 138 10.82 7.16 6.81
CA TYR A 138 9.66 7.17 7.69
C TYR A 138 9.77 8.24 8.80
N ARG A 139 10.90 8.28 9.48
CA ARG A 139 11.13 9.25 10.57
C ARG A 139 11.13 10.69 10.11
N SER A 140 11.52 10.97 8.87
CA SER A 140 11.47 12.33 8.32
C SER A 140 10.07 12.96 8.34
N LEU A 141 9.02 12.12 8.38
CA LEU A 141 7.62 12.52 8.54
C LEU A 141 7.11 12.27 9.96
N PHE A 142 7.38 11.09 10.50
CA PHE A 142 6.80 10.65 11.78
C PHE A 142 7.32 11.46 12.97
N ASP A 143 8.63 11.72 13.04
CA ASP A 143 9.28 12.39 14.17
C ASP A 143 8.98 13.92 14.23
N ARG A 144 8.16 14.46 13.29
CA ARG A 144 7.81 15.88 13.29
C ARG A 144 6.82 16.28 14.38
N VAL A 145 6.09 15.33 14.92
CA VAL A 145 5.06 15.55 15.95
C VAL A 145 5.14 14.46 16.98
N GLU A 146 5.23 14.88 18.23
CA GLU A 146 5.10 14.06 19.41
C GLU A 146 3.88 14.55 20.22
N LEU A 147 3.08 13.63 20.73
CA LEU A 147 1.96 13.92 21.62
C LEU A 147 2.14 13.13 22.91
N ASP A 148 2.31 13.84 24.00
CA ASP A 148 2.37 13.29 25.36
C ASP A 148 1.09 13.72 26.13
N LEU A 149 0.30 12.78 26.54
CA LEU A 149 -0.91 12.98 27.36
C LEU A 149 -0.75 12.40 28.78
N GLY A 150 0.46 11.98 29.13
CA GLY A 150 0.77 11.26 30.36
C GLY A 150 0.86 9.75 30.16
N HIS A 151 1.24 9.05 31.22
CA HIS A 151 1.50 7.62 31.22
C HIS A 151 0.35 6.83 31.84
N SER A 152 0.27 5.55 31.48
CA SER A 152 -0.65 4.58 32.05
C SER A 152 0.13 3.32 32.48
N SER A 153 -0.30 2.70 33.56
CA SER A 153 0.21 1.38 33.98
C SER A 153 -0.15 0.24 33.01
N ARG A 154 -0.94 0.56 31.97
CA ARG A 154 -1.43 -0.38 30.95
C ARG A 154 -0.58 -0.42 29.68
N GLU A 155 0.48 0.36 29.60
CA GLU A 155 1.31 0.48 28.38
C GLU A 155 1.93 -0.84 27.93
N ASP A 156 2.25 -1.73 28.86
CA ASP A 156 2.83 -3.04 28.61
C ASP A 156 1.80 -4.14 28.33
N LEU A 157 0.50 -3.85 28.41
CA LEU A 157 -0.54 -4.83 28.10
C LEU A 157 -0.63 -5.09 26.58
N PRO A 158 -0.94 -6.34 26.17
CA PRO A 158 -1.39 -6.60 24.81
C PRO A 158 -2.55 -5.69 24.42
N MET A 159 -2.62 -5.27 23.15
CA MET A 159 -3.57 -4.24 22.73
C MET A 159 -5.04 -4.61 22.94
N ASP A 160 -5.39 -5.87 22.75
CA ASP A 160 -6.74 -6.40 23.01
C ASP A 160 -7.12 -6.32 24.50
N GLU A 161 -6.22 -6.68 25.41
CA GLU A 161 -6.41 -6.55 26.86
C GLU A 161 -6.44 -5.07 27.26
N ARG A 162 -5.59 -4.24 26.69
CA ARG A 162 -5.54 -2.80 26.93
C ARG A 162 -6.83 -2.09 26.53
N LEU A 163 -7.37 -2.43 25.35
CA LEU A 163 -8.66 -1.90 24.88
C LEU A 163 -9.83 -2.37 25.76
N ALA A 164 -9.83 -3.65 26.21
CA ALA A 164 -10.84 -4.15 27.13
C ALA A 164 -10.80 -3.38 28.45
N ALA A 165 -9.62 -3.17 29.04
CA ALA A 165 -9.46 -2.39 30.26
C ALA A 165 -9.87 -0.91 30.10
N PHE A 166 -9.56 -0.29 28.94
CA PHE A 166 -10.00 1.09 28.65
C PHE A 166 -11.52 1.22 28.57
N ASN A 167 -12.24 0.20 28.09
CA ASN A 167 -13.69 0.23 28.03
C ASN A 167 -14.36 0.25 29.43
N GLU A 168 -13.66 -0.20 30.47
CA GLU A 168 -14.20 -0.23 31.85
C GLU A 168 -14.22 1.13 32.52
N ASP A 169 -13.16 1.93 32.35
CA ASP A 169 -12.99 3.19 33.09
C ASP A 169 -12.52 4.40 32.25
N GLN A 170 -12.11 4.16 31.00
CA GLN A 170 -11.60 5.17 30.05
C GLN A 170 -10.36 5.94 30.56
N ASP A 171 -9.61 5.35 31.48
CA ASP A 171 -8.41 5.95 32.09
C ASP A 171 -7.13 5.37 31.50
N ASP A 172 -6.74 5.86 30.32
CA ASP A 172 -5.47 5.52 29.67
C ASP A 172 -5.04 6.66 28.71
N PRO A 173 -4.40 7.70 29.22
CA PRO A 173 -4.01 8.84 28.42
C PRO A 173 -2.99 8.49 27.32
N SER A 174 -2.07 7.56 27.60
CA SER A 174 -1.10 7.13 26.60
C SER A 174 -1.70 6.31 25.45
N LEU A 175 -2.87 5.68 25.65
CA LEU A 175 -3.63 5.06 24.55
C LEU A 175 -4.18 6.11 23.58
N GLY A 176 -4.61 7.29 24.08
CA GLY A 176 -5.01 8.41 23.24
C GLY A 176 -3.85 8.93 22.39
N ALA A 177 -2.67 9.08 22.97
CA ALA A 177 -1.46 9.48 22.24
C ALA A 177 -1.04 8.44 21.19
N LEU A 178 -1.11 7.14 21.51
CA LEU A 178 -0.85 6.05 20.58
C LEU A 178 -1.85 6.06 19.42
N TYR A 179 -3.15 6.27 19.69
CA TYR A 179 -4.17 6.33 18.66
C TYR A 179 -3.97 7.50 17.69
N PHE A 180 -3.58 8.66 18.20
CA PHE A 180 -3.20 9.81 17.37
C PHE A 180 -2.00 9.46 16.45
N GLN A 181 -0.94 8.88 17.01
CA GLN A 181 0.23 8.49 16.21
C GLN A 181 -0.08 7.38 15.22
N PHE A 182 -1.00 6.46 15.54
CA PHE A 182 -1.46 5.44 14.61
C PHE A 182 -2.22 6.03 13.43
N GLY A 183 -3.05 7.06 13.67
CA GLY A 183 -3.70 7.81 12.58
C GLY A 183 -2.68 8.47 11.64
N ARG A 184 -1.62 9.08 12.18
CA ARG A 184 -0.51 9.60 11.38
C ARG A 184 0.22 8.51 10.59
N TYR A 185 0.48 7.36 11.21
CA TYR A 185 1.07 6.20 10.55
C TYR A 185 0.23 5.75 9.35
N LEU A 186 -1.09 5.66 9.48
CA LEU A 186 -1.97 5.25 8.40
C LEU A 186 -1.89 6.21 7.19
N LEU A 187 -1.87 7.52 7.42
CA LEU A 187 -1.72 8.49 6.33
C LEU A 187 -0.33 8.41 5.68
N ILE A 188 0.74 8.40 6.48
CA ILE A 188 2.13 8.27 5.99
C ILE A 188 2.32 7.00 5.15
N SER A 189 1.69 5.88 5.56
CA SER A 189 1.87 4.57 4.92
C SER A 189 0.98 4.35 3.71
N SER A 190 -0.03 5.20 3.46
CA SER A 190 -1.03 5.00 2.41
C SER A 190 -0.87 5.90 1.19
N THR A 191 -0.07 6.97 1.26
CA THR A 191 0.16 7.88 0.14
C THR A 191 1.52 8.57 0.21
N ARG A 192 1.94 9.14 -0.89
CA ARG A 192 3.10 10.06 -1.00
C ARG A 192 2.94 10.94 -2.24
N VAL A 193 3.68 12.05 -2.28
CA VAL A 193 3.71 12.97 -3.42
C VAL A 193 4.00 12.21 -4.72
N GLY A 194 3.20 12.45 -5.75
CA GLY A 194 3.31 11.80 -7.06
C GLY A 194 2.53 10.49 -7.19
N LEU A 195 1.86 10.04 -6.13
CA LEU A 195 0.96 8.88 -6.16
C LEU A 195 -0.50 9.30 -5.95
N LEU A 196 -1.39 8.30 -5.94
CA LEU A 196 -2.81 8.49 -5.64
C LEU A 196 -3.05 8.73 -4.14
N PRO A 197 -4.12 9.44 -3.77
CA PRO A 197 -4.57 9.53 -2.38
C PRO A 197 -5.06 8.17 -1.88
N PRO A 198 -5.11 7.94 -0.54
CA PRO A 198 -5.72 6.74 0.02
C PRO A 198 -7.22 6.67 -0.32
N ASN A 199 -7.70 5.48 -0.68
CA ASN A 199 -9.13 5.21 -0.85
C ASN A 199 -9.82 4.92 0.50
N LEU A 200 -11.06 4.38 0.49
CA LEU A 200 -11.79 4.03 1.71
C LEU A 200 -11.02 3.11 2.67
N GLN A 201 -10.23 2.19 2.14
CA GLN A 201 -9.41 1.26 2.91
C GLN A 201 -7.96 1.72 3.08
N GLY A 202 -7.61 2.93 2.68
CA GLY A 202 -6.22 3.36 2.54
C GLY A 202 -5.55 2.62 1.38
N LEU A 203 -4.78 1.60 1.67
CA LEU A 203 -4.20 0.62 0.72
C LEU A 203 -4.51 -0.83 1.14
N TRP A 204 -5.10 -1.02 2.33
CA TRP A 204 -5.21 -2.33 2.97
C TRP A 204 -6.46 -3.05 2.51
N CYS A 205 -6.28 -4.04 1.63
CA CYS A 205 -7.31 -4.98 1.24
C CYS A 205 -6.66 -6.32 0.87
N ASN A 206 -7.28 -7.42 1.30
CA ASN A 206 -6.84 -8.78 1.02
C ASN A 206 -7.87 -9.61 0.24
N THR A 207 -8.88 -8.96 -0.32
CA THR A 207 -9.94 -9.60 -1.12
C THR A 207 -10.01 -8.98 -2.51
N VAL A 208 -10.47 -9.75 -3.50
CA VAL A 208 -10.69 -9.25 -4.87
C VAL A 208 -11.84 -8.25 -4.87
N ASN A 209 -12.95 -8.63 -4.25
CA ASN A 209 -14.11 -7.75 -4.09
C ASN A 209 -13.99 -7.01 -2.76
N THR A 210 -13.52 -5.78 -2.82
CA THR A 210 -13.38 -4.93 -1.64
C THR A 210 -14.73 -4.34 -1.23
N PRO A 211 -14.95 -4.07 0.07
CA PRO A 211 -16.10 -3.28 0.49
C PRO A 211 -16.15 -1.96 -0.29
N TRP A 212 -17.34 -1.59 -0.76
CA TRP A 212 -17.56 -0.38 -1.59
C TRP A 212 -16.57 -0.24 -2.76
N ASN A 213 -16.15 -1.36 -3.37
CA ASN A 213 -15.27 -1.44 -4.53
C ASN A 213 -13.89 -0.76 -4.37
N GLY A 214 -13.49 -0.38 -3.15
CA GLY A 214 -12.29 0.42 -2.91
C GLY A 214 -12.36 1.82 -3.51
N ASP A 215 -13.57 2.38 -3.70
CA ASP A 215 -13.81 3.67 -4.31
C ASP A 215 -13.34 4.84 -3.42
N TYR A 216 -13.26 6.02 -4.02
CA TYR A 216 -13.21 7.29 -3.32
C TYR A 216 -14.64 7.77 -3.07
N HIS A 217 -15.01 7.93 -1.79
CA HIS A 217 -16.29 8.51 -1.41
C HIS A 217 -16.10 10.00 -1.09
N LEU A 218 -16.71 10.85 -1.93
CA LEU A 218 -16.43 12.29 -1.99
C LEU A 218 -17.37 13.12 -1.11
N ASN A 219 -18.35 12.50 -0.48
CA ASN A 219 -19.25 13.24 0.41
C ASN A 219 -18.66 13.53 1.79
N ILE A 220 -17.69 12.70 2.27
CA ILE A 220 -16.98 12.92 3.53
C ILE A 220 -15.73 12.06 3.70
N ASN A 221 -15.71 10.79 3.24
CA ASN A 221 -14.68 9.82 3.61
C ASN A 221 -13.30 10.22 3.11
N LEU A 222 -13.19 10.63 1.85
CA LEU A 222 -11.92 11.06 1.28
C LEU A 222 -11.38 12.31 1.99
N GLN A 223 -12.25 13.25 2.32
CA GLN A 223 -11.89 14.44 3.08
C GLN A 223 -11.41 14.07 4.49
N MET A 224 -12.13 13.18 5.19
CA MET A 224 -11.76 12.75 6.55
C MET A 224 -10.38 12.07 6.58
N ASN A 225 -10.04 11.28 5.58
CA ASN A 225 -8.71 10.67 5.47
C ASN A 225 -7.58 11.72 5.47
N HIS A 226 -7.86 12.94 4.99
CA HIS A 226 -6.88 14.02 4.85
C HIS A 226 -6.98 15.12 5.93
N TRP A 227 -8.01 15.12 6.80
CA TRP A 227 -8.12 16.12 7.86
C TRP A 227 -6.87 16.23 8.75
N PRO A 228 -6.17 15.14 9.08
CA PRO A 228 -4.95 15.26 9.89
C PRO A 228 -3.74 15.80 9.13
N ALA A 229 -3.77 15.88 7.79
CA ALA A 229 -2.59 16.23 7.00
C ALA A 229 -1.95 17.56 7.46
N GLU A 230 -2.73 18.63 7.54
CA GLU A 230 -2.21 19.94 7.93
C GLU A 230 -1.93 20.03 9.43
N VAL A 231 -2.91 19.65 10.27
CA VAL A 231 -2.81 19.80 11.73
C VAL A 231 -1.79 18.86 12.37
N ALA A 232 -1.44 17.76 11.71
CA ALA A 232 -0.46 16.80 12.17
C ALA A 232 0.90 16.91 11.45
N ASN A 233 1.18 18.06 10.83
CA ASN A 233 2.45 18.39 10.16
C ASN A 233 2.86 17.38 9.07
N LEU A 234 1.88 17.05 8.19
CA LEU A 234 2.01 16.12 7.06
C LEU A 234 1.45 16.75 5.76
N SER A 235 1.57 18.08 5.60
CA SER A 235 0.92 18.86 4.52
C SER A 235 1.25 18.35 3.12
N GLU A 236 2.47 17.82 2.90
CA GLU A 236 2.84 17.24 1.61
C GLU A 236 1.99 16.02 1.22
N LEU A 237 1.42 15.31 2.20
CA LEU A 237 0.54 14.16 1.95
C LEU A 237 -0.88 14.57 1.53
N HIS A 238 -1.18 15.87 1.57
CA HIS A 238 -2.40 16.43 0.99
C HIS A 238 -2.28 16.63 -0.54
N LEU A 239 -1.07 16.81 -1.05
CA LEU A 239 -0.85 17.05 -2.48
C LEU A 239 -1.40 15.96 -3.41
N PRO A 240 -1.31 14.64 -3.08
CA PRO A 240 -1.93 13.62 -3.89
C PRO A 240 -3.44 13.81 -4.10
N LEU A 241 -4.17 14.24 -3.07
CA LEU A 241 -5.60 14.56 -3.18
C LEU A 241 -5.85 15.76 -4.09
N VAL A 242 -5.04 16.81 -3.95
CA VAL A 242 -5.14 18.01 -4.80
C VAL A 242 -4.91 17.66 -6.27
N GLU A 243 -3.87 16.89 -6.57
CA GLU A 243 -3.57 16.48 -7.96
C GLU A 243 -4.64 15.54 -8.53
N TRP A 244 -5.12 14.57 -7.73
CA TRP A 244 -6.23 13.72 -8.14
C TRP A 244 -7.51 14.54 -8.40
N THR A 245 -7.83 15.53 -7.56
CA THR A 245 -8.98 16.42 -7.76
C THR A 245 -8.87 17.21 -9.07
N LYS A 246 -7.68 17.71 -9.42
CA LYS A 246 -7.45 18.39 -10.70
C LYS A 246 -7.72 17.49 -11.91
N GLN A 247 -7.38 16.20 -11.80
CA GLN A 247 -7.64 15.22 -12.86
C GLN A 247 -9.14 15.02 -13.11
N GLN A 248 -10.00 15.22 -12.09
CA GLN A 248 -11.44 15.08 -12.23
C GLN A 248 -12.08 16.19 -13.09
N VAL A 249 -11.43 17.34 -13.29
CA VAL A 249 -12.04 18.53 -13.92
C VAL A 249 -12.58 18.22 -15.31
N ALA A 250 -11.77 17.62 -16.19
CA ALA A 250 -12.19 17.35 -17.57
C ALA A 250 -13.38 16.39 -17.67
N SER A 251 -13.41 15.34 -16.84
CA SER A 251 -14.56 14.43 -16.74
C SER A 251 -15.76 15.12 -16.12
N GLY A 252 -15.52 15.92 -15.08
CA GLY A 252 -16.55 16.70 -14.38
C GLY A 252 -17.24 17.76 -15.27
N GLU A 253 -16.52 18.39 -16.19
CA GLU A 253 -17.10 19.30 -17.19
C GLU A 253 -18.07 18.55 -18.12
N ARG A 254 -17.69 17.36 -18.59
CA ARG A 254 -18.60 16.51 -19.39
C ARG A 254 -19.85 16.13 -18.61
N THR A 255 -19.67 15.76 -17.33
CA THR A 255 -20.77 15.41 -16.43
C THR A 255 -21.68 16.61 -16.16
N ALA A 256 -21.15 17.77 -15.85
CA ALA A 256 -21.92 19.02 -15.63
C ALA A 256 -22.76 19.36 -16.87
N LYS A 257 -22.16 19.25 -18.05
CA LYS A 257 -22.89 19.52 -19.29
C LYS A 257 -23.97 18.49 -19.58
N ALA A 258 -23.68 17.20 -19.42
CA ALA A 258 -24.59 16.12 -19.78
C ALA A 258 -25.80 16.02 -18.84
N TYR A 259 -25.58 16.14 -17.54
CA TYR A 259 -26.63 15.94 -16.54
C TYR A 259 -27.38 17.22 -16.17
N TYR A 260 -26.69 18.37 -16.18
CA TYR A 260 -27.24 19.63 -15.65
C TYR A 260 -27.31 20.76 -16.67
N ASN A 261 -26.80 20.54 -17.88
CA ASN A 261 -26.62 21.58 -18.91
C ASN A 261 -25.93 22.83 -18.35
N ALA A 262 -25.03 22.65 -17.39
CA ALA A 262 -24.30 23.70 -16.70
C ALA A 262 -22.91 23.91 -17.28
N ARG A 263 -22.32 25.09 -16.98
CA ARG A 263 -20.90 25.38 -17.15
C ARG A 263 -20.16 25.00 -15.86
N GLY A 264 -18.82 24.88 -15.95
CA GLY A 264 -17.98 24.41 -14.85
C GLY A 264 -17.96 22.90 -14.77
N TRP A 265 -17.57 22.35 -13.65
CA TRP A 265 -17.43 20.91 -13.46
C TRP A 265 -18.15 20.45 -12.20
N VAL A 266 -18.46 19.16 -12.14
CA VAL A 266 -19.12 18.52 -11.00
C VAL A 266 -18.58 17.12 -10.84
N THR A 267 -18.43 16.69 -9.60
CA THR A 267 -18.30 15.29 -9.24
C THR A 267 -19.39 14.91 -8.25
N HIS A 268 -19.67 13.62 -8.11
CA HIS A 268 -20.70 13.09 -7.23
C HIS A 268 -20.06 12.23 -6.14
N ILE A 269 -20.89 11.63 -5.29
CA ILE A 269 -20.45 10.88 -4.11
C ILE A 269 -19.41 9.80 -4.40
N LEU A 270 -19.48 9.14 -5.57
CA LEU A 270 -18.53 8.10 -5.97
C LEU A 270 -17.48 8.65 -6.92
N GLY A 271 -16.24 8.36 -6.63
CA GLY A 271 -15.10 8.60 -7.49
C GLY A 271 -14.18 7.39 -7.53
N ASN A 272 -13.31 7.32 -8.52
CA ASN A 272 -12.31 6.28 -8.63
C ASN A 272 -11.04 6.79 -9.31
N VAL A 273 -10.07 5.93 -9.51
CA VAL A 273 -8.80 6.25 -10.17
C VAL A 273 -8.94 6.54 -11.67
N TRP A 274 -10.11 6.25 -12.25
CA TRP A 274 -10.43 6.44 -13.68
C TRP A 274 -11.25 7.70 -13.95
N GLU A 275 -11.25 8.65 -13.02
CA GLU A 275 -11.94 9.95 -13.16
C GLU A 275 -13.46 9.81 -13.33
N PHE A 276 -14.06 8.86 -12.65
CA PHE A 276 -15.51 8.73 -12.62
C PHE A 276 -16.13 9.90 -11.85
N THR A 277 -17.03 10.65 -12.50
CA THR A 277 -17.66 11.85 -11.94
C THR A 277 -19.19 11.85 -12.07
N ALA A 278 -19.78 10.84 -12.71
CA ALA A 278 -21.23 10.76 -12.90
C ALA A 278 -21.96 10.48 -11.57
N PRO A 279 -23.30 10.74 -11.50
CA PRO A 279 -24.10 10.30 -10.37
C PRO A 279 -23.98 8.80 -10.11
N GLY A 280 -23.98 8.39 -8.85
CA GLY A 280 -23.96 7.01 -8.45
C GLY A 280 -25.21 6.23 -8.91
N GLU A 281 -25.17 4.93 -8.82
CA GLU A 281 -26.18 4.02 -9.36
C GLU A 281 -27.55 4.15 -8.67
N HIS A 282 -27.60 4.67 -7.45
CA HIS A 282 -28.82 4.70 -6.67
C HIS A 282 -29.33 6.13 -6.45
N PRO A 283 -30.56 6.44 -6.88
CA PRO A 283 -31.11 7.81 -6.75
C PRO A 283 -31.19 8.33 -5.32
N SER A 284 -31.34 7.44 -4.32
CA SER A 284 -31.38 7.81 -2.91
C SER A 284 -30.06 8.31 -2.35
N TRP A 285 -28.94 8.05 -3.01
CA TRP A 285 -27.62 8.52 -2.61
C TRP A 285 -27.37 9.97 -3.04
N GLY A 286 -28.28 10.49 -3.87
CA GLY A 286 -28.31 11.88 -4.29
C GLY A 286 -27.15 12.28 -5.20
N ALA A 287 -27.32 13.42 -5.83
CA ALA A 287 -26.22 14.19 -6.38
C ALA A 287 -25.58 14.95 -5.22
N THR A 288 -24.74 14.28 -4.44
CA THR A 288 -23.93 14.98 -3.45
C THR A 288 -22.80 15.63 -4.21
N ASN A 289 -22.88 16.92 -4.36
CA ASN A 289 -21.84 17.75 -4.93
C ASN A 289 -20.83 18.07 -3.84
N THR A 290 -19.60 17.84 -4.08
CA THR A 290 -18.51 18.35 -3.27
C THR A 290 -17.78 19.44 -4.00
#